data_d97aeca85afda091dc07e8946ec39e00
#
_entry.id   d97aeca85afda091dc07e8946ec39e00
#
_cell.length_a   1.000
_cell.length_b   1.000
_cell.length_c   1.000
_cell.angle_alpha   90.00
_cell.angle_beta   90.00
_cell.angle_gamma   90.00
#
_symmetry.space_group_name_H-M   'P 1'
#
loop_
_entity.id
_entity.type
_entity.pdbx_description
1 polymer ?
#
loop_
_entity_poly.entity_id
_entity_poly.type
_entity_poly.pdbx_seq_one_letter_code
_entity_poly.pdbx_strand_id
1 'polypeptide(L)'
;MASFKELWLAIVGTMMGLLTIAAGILLIVLIVKQYYFSCEPYKFIPRWKVCDRHKDCALGQDEEHCVETTPNEDLPLVGVRLSKDRSTLQVIDRETDLWSSACFDNFTEAWAKIACTQMGYNSLSMAPTFQAVKIGPEQQLPVSKITAKDQELQVQNFSGPCLSMSLVSLRCAVCGENLLDPRVVGGHEGSVETWPWQVSIRHHRAHFCGGSILDHYWILTASHCFRTYPEVAQWKVKAGTDRLYSRSPYLDIDKIFVFQFNMLYPKENDLALIKLKKPLVMSGRVRPICLPFFDEELAPNTPLWIIGWGSMKESEEKFSKTLQQAEVQLIDRNQCNDKDAYFGSITENMLCAGVPGRSVDSCQGDSGGPLMYFKERWQIVGIVSWGYGCGQDNIPGVYTRVSSFLNWIYNVRKVHPNPGERVMQAETENLILKQGVVASKPKAPLNRSKEDSEVCH
;
A
#
# COMPACT_ATOMS: atom_id res chain seq x y z
N MET A 1 -14.43 -1.47 -76.02
CA MET A 1 -14.51 -0.55 -74.90
C MET A 1 -15.37 -1.18 -73.80
N ALA A 2 -14.84 -1.55 -72.70
CA ALA A 2 -15.63 -2.03 -71.55
C ALA A 2 -16.60 -0.91 -71.15
N SER A 3 -17.84 -1.29 -70.90
CA SER A 3 -18.89 -0.32 -70.50
C SER A 3 -18.49 0.31 -69.17
N PHE A 4 -18.73 1.58 -68.95
CA PHE A 4 -18.46 2.28 -67.68
C PHE A 4 -19.03 1.51 -66.45
N LYS A 5 -20.13 0.78 -66.63
CA LYS A 5 -20.72 -0.11 -65.66
C LYS A 5 -19.80 -1.31 -65.28
N GLU A 6 -19.15 -1.93 -66.25
CA GLU A 6 -18.27 -3.09 -66.04
C GLU A 6 -17.00 -2.65 -65.30
N LEU A 7 -16.44 -1.48 -65.66
CA LEU A 7 -15.31 -0.91 -64.97
C LEU A 7 -15.65 -0.56 -63.51
N TRP A 8 -16.80 0.03 -63.29
CA TRP A 8 -17.28 0.40 -61.96
C TRP A 8 -17.54 -0.83 -61.07
N LEU A 9 -18.17 -1.88 -61.63
CA LEU A 9 -18.36 -3.15 -60.93
C LEU A 9 -17.04 -3.84 -60.59
N ALA A 10 -16.04 -3.79 -61.47
CA ALA A 10 -14.70 -4.31 -61.21
C ALA A 10 -13.99 -3.54 -60.08
N ILE A 11 -14.08 -2.21 -60.08
CA ILE A 11 -13.52 -1.36 -59.01
C ILE A 11 -14.20 -1.65 -57.67
N VAL A 12 -15.52 -1.70 -57.64
CA VAL A 12 -16.25 -2.00 -56.39
C VAL A 12 -15.94 -3.41 -55.90
N GLY A 13 -15.88 -4.41 -56.79
CA GLY A 13 -15.52 -5.78 -56.45
C GLY A 13 -14.10 -5.90 -55.86
N THR A 14 -13.14 -5.22 -56.49
CA THR A 14 -11.75 -5.20 -55.95
C THR A 14 -11.66 -4.48 -54.62
N MET A 15 -12.33 -3.36 -54.40
CA MET A 15 -12.40 -2.64 -53.15
C MET A 15 -13.01 -3.50 -52.03
N MET A 16 -14.12 -4.19 -52.32
CA MET A 16 -14.76 -5.13 -51.37
C MET A 16 -13.83 -6.29 -51.03
N GLY A 17 -13.11 -6.85 -51.99
CA GLY A 17 -12.13 -7.91 -51.78
C GLY A 17 -10.97 -7.45 -50.87
N LEU A 18 -10.44 -6.25 -51.13
CA LEU A 18 -9.38 -5.67 -50.26
C LEU A 18 -9.86 -5.40 -48.84
N LEU A 19 -11.10 -4.91 -48.67
CA LEU A 19 -11.70 -4.66 -47.35
C LEU A 19 -11.91 -5.97 -46.57
N THR A 20 -12.35 -7.04 -47.23
CA THR A 20 -12.51 -8.35 -46.57
C THR A 20 -11.16 -8.95 -46.15
N ILE A 21 -10.13 -8.84 -47.00
CA ILE A 21 -8.76 -9.26 -46.64
C ILE A 21 -8.22 -8.44 -45.45
N ALA A 22 -8.39 -7.10 -45.48
CA ALA A 22 -7.95 -6.22 -44.39
C ALA A 22 -8.68 -6.54 -43.06
N ALA A 23 -10.00 -6.78 -43.12
CA ALA A 23 -10.79 -7.21 -41.98
C ALA A 23 -10.31 -8.59 -41.41
N GLY A 24 -10.01 -9.54 -42.30
CA GLY A 24 -9.45 -10.84 -41.94
C GLY A 24 -8.08 -10.73 -41.23
N ILE A 25 -7.18 -9.91 -41.79
CA ILE A 25 -5.86 -9.64 -41.17
C ILE A 25 -6.04 -8.98 -39.82
N LEU A 26 -6.91 -7.95 -39.71
CA LEU A 26 -7.20 -7.28 -38.44
C LEU A 26 -7.71 -8.27 -37.39
N LEU A 27 -8.63 -9.15 -37.76
CA LEU A 27 -9.18 -10.18 -36.89
C LEU A 27 -8.08 -11.14 -36.39
N ILE A 28 -7.21 -11.61 -37.30
CA ILE A 28 -6.07 -12.46 -36.92
C ILE A 28 -5.14 -11.72 -35.96
N VAL A 29 -4.80 -10.47 -36.23
CA VAL A 29 -3.94 -9.65 -35.34
C VAL A 29 -4.59 -9.48 -33.96
N LEU A 30 -5.90 -9.26 -33.91
CA LEU A 30 -6.63 -9.15 -32.62
C LEU A 30 -6.62 -10.47 -31.85
N ILE A 31 -6.85 -11.60 -32.54
CA ILE A 31 -6.79 -12.94 -31.94
C ILE A 31 -5.38 -13.22 -31.42
N VAL A 32 -4.35 -12.98 -32.23
CA VAL A 32 -2.95 -13.20 -31.80
C VAL A 32 -2.63 -12.33 -30.58
N LYS A 33 -2.96 -11.04 -30.58
CA LYS A 33 -2.74 -10.15 -29.43
C LYS A 33 -3.50 -10.58 -28.18
N GLN A 34 -4.66 -11.18 -28.31
CA GLN A 34 -5.49 -11.62 -27.19
C GLN A 34 -4.97 -12.91 -26.55
N TYR A 35 -4.53 -13.88 -27.35
CA TYR A 35 -4.18 -15.23 -26.87
C TYR A 35 -2.69 -15.50 -26.80
N TYR A 36 -1.85 -14.67 -27.43
CA TYR A 36 -0.41 -14.87 -27.48
C TYR A 36 0.35 -13.64 -26.96
N PHE A 37 1.49 -13.90 -26.35
CA PHE A 37 2.47 -12.91 -25.94
C PHE A 37 3.64 -12.94 -26.92
N SER A 38 4.15 -11.77 -27.32
CA SER A 38 5.28 -11.66 -28.25
C SER A 38 6.58 -11.51 -27.50
N CYS A 39 7.42 -12.52 -27.54
CA CYS A 39 8.81 -12.45 -27.10
C CYS A 39 9.70 -11.80 -28.18
N GLU A 40 10.76 -11.11 -27.77
CA GLU A 40 11.84 -10.73 -28.69
C GLU A 40 12.92 -11.81 -28.76
N PRO A 41 13.51 -12.10 -29.92
CA PRO A 41 13.11 -11.71 -31.27
C PRO A 41 12.18 -12.75 -31.91
N TYR A 42 10.92 -12.37 -32.21
CA TYR A 42 10.00 -13.13 -33.10
C TYR A 42 9.43 -14.47 -32.60
N LYS A 43 9.38 -14.72 -31.28
CA LYS A 43 8.70 -15.90 -30.71
C LYS A 43 7.35 -15.48 -30.14
N PHE A 44 6.31 -16.27 -30.39
CA PHE A 44 5.01 -16.11 -29.75
C PHE A 44 4.78 -17.27 -28.80
N ILE A 45 4.38 -16.95 -27.56
CA ILE A 45 3.99 -17.93 -26.54
C ILE A 45 2.52 -17.71 -26.15
N PRO A 46 1.79 -18.75 -25.75
CA PRO A 46 0.44 -18.59 -25.22
C PRO A 46 0.45 -17.71 -23.97
N ARG A 47 -0.54 -16.84 -23.80
CA ARG A 47 -0.58 -15.91 -22.64
C ARG A 47 -0.64 -16.60 -21.28
N TRP A 48 -1.10 -17.83 -21.19
CA TRP A 48 -1.10 -18.59 -19.94
C TRP A 48 0.32 -18.97 -19.45
N LYS A 49 1.33 -18.82 -20.31
CA LYS A 49 2.76 -18.99 -19.99
C LYS A 49 3.43 -17.68 -19.53
N VAL A 50 2.71 -16.57 -19.53
CA VAL A 50 3.21 -15.30 -19.02
C VAL A 50 2.99 -15.27 -17.51
N CYS A 51 4.04 -14.98 -16.76
CA CYS A 51 4.03 -14.95 -15.29
C CYS A 51 3.74 -16.32 -14.64
N ASP A 52 4.19 -17.41 -15.24
CA ASP A 52 4.06 -18.76 -14.69
C ASP A 52 5.30 -19.24 -13.91
N ARG A 53 6.29 -18.35 -13.74
CA ARG A 53 7.61 -18.56 -13.11
C ARG A 53 8.57 -19.39 -13.94
N HIS A 54 8.28 -19.63 -15.20
CA HIS A 54 9.16 -20.30 -16.16
C HIS A 54 9.52 -19.35 -17.30
N LYS A 55 10.81 -19.19 -17.59
CA LYS A 55 11.27 -18.35 -18.70
C LYS A 55 11.04 -19.06 -20.03
N ASP A 56 9.90 -18.83 -20.63
CA ASP A 56 9.55 -19.34 -21.95
C ASP A 56 10.08 -18.47 -23.09
N CYS A 57 10.26 -17.17 -22.87
CA CYS A 57 10.97 -16.26 -23.77
C CYS A 57 12.49 -16.33 -23.56
N ALA A 58 13.27 -16.20 -24.61
CA ALA A 58 14.73 -16.29 -24.55
C ALA A 58 15.39 -15.25 -23.60
N LEU A 59 14.81 -14.07 -23.50
CA LEU A 59 15.27 -12.99 -22.62
C LEU A 59 14.46 -12.92 -21.30
N GLY A 60 13.47 -13.80 -21.08
CA GLY A 60 12.64 -13.85 -19.88
C GLY A 60 11.60 -12.72 -19.81
N GLN A 61 11.24 -12.10 -20.94
CA GLN A 61 10.26 -10.98 -20.96
C GLN A 61 8.86 -11.39 -20.49
N ASP A 62 8.54 -12.68 -20.58
CA ASP A 62 7.30 -13.28 -20.08
C ASP A 62 7.19 -13.26 -18.57
N GLU A 63 8.32 -13.19 -17.86
CA GLU A 63 8.38 -13.08 -16.40
C GLU A 63 8.69 -11.65 -15.92
N GLU A 64 8.82 -10.72 -16.85
CA GLU A 64 8.93 -9.29 -16.52
C GLU A 64 7.53 -8.69 -16.27
N HIS A 65 7.43 -7.72 -15.39
CA HIS A 65 6.17 -7.01 -15.05
C HIS A 65 5.04 -7.93 -14.56
N CYS A 66 5.40 -8.94 -13.80
CA CYS A 66 4.48 -9.82 -13.09
C CYS A 66 4.20 -9.31 -11.67
N VAL A 67 3.13 -9.82 -11.08
CA VAL A 67 2.84 -9.62 -9.65
C VAL A 67 3.96 -10.25 -8.83
N GLU A 68 4.60 -9.44 -7.99
CA GLU A 68 5.73 -9.86 -7.15
C GLU A 68 5.21 -10.45 -5.83
N THR A 69 5.57 -11.69 -5.54
CA THR A 69 5.28 -12.31 -4.23
C THR A 69 6.43 -12.02 -3.29
N THR A 70 6.15 -11.40 -2.16
CA THR A 70 7.15 -11.05 -1.16
C THR A 70 6.96 -11.93 0.06
N PRO A 71 7.94 -12.81 0.41
CA PRO A 71 7.87 -13.64 1.61
C PRO A 71 7.92 -12.75 2.87
N ASN A 72 7.24 -13.20 3.93
CA ASN A 72 7.29 -12.49 5.23
C ASN A 72 8.51 -12.93 6.06
N GLU A 73 8.95 -14.17 5.90
CA GLU A 73 9.95 -14.80 6.76
C GLU A 73 11.35 -14.18 6.63
N ASP A 74 11.64 -13.54 5.49
CA ASP A 74 12.95 -12.93 5.21
C ASP A 74 12.96 -11.40 5.40
N LEU A 75 11.83 -10.79 5.79
CA LEU A 75 11.78 -9.33 5.94
C LEU A 75 12.29 -8.92 7.33
N PRO A 76 13.30 -8.03 7.38
CA PRO A 76 13.81 -7.55 8.65
C PRO A 76 12.71 -6.79 9.42
N LEU A 77 12.71 -6.94 10.72
CA LEU A 77 11.85 -6.14 11.58
C LEU A 77 12.22 -4.65 11.44
N VAL A 78 11.27 -3.83 11.08
CA VAL A 78 11.44 -2.37 11.05
C VAL A 78 11.64 -1.88 12.48
N GLY A 79 12.79 -1.26 12.74
CA GLY A 79 13.24 -0.89 14.09
C GLY A 79 12.46 0.24 14.74
N VAL A 80 11.43 0.78 14.09
CA VAL A 80 10.58 1.86 14.60
C VAL A 80 9.11 1.60 14.34
N ARG A 81 8.24 2.05 15.24
CA ARG A 81 6.78 1.97 15.12
C ARG A 81 6.09 3.10 15.88
N LEU A 82 4.81 3.34 15.60
CA LEU A 82 4.00 4.34 16.31
C LEU A 82 2.91 3.65 17.13
N SER A 83 2.79 4.03 18.39
CA SER A 83 1.72 3.58 19.30
C SER A 83 0.48 4.44 19.16
N LYS A 84 -0.71 3.85 19.42
CA LYS A 84 -1.99 4.57 19.49
C LYS A 84 -2.05 5.61 20.61
N ASP A 85 -1.18 5.50 21.63
CA ASP A 85 -1.04 6.51 22.66
C ASP A 85 -0.33 7.75 22.09
N ARG A 86 -1.13 8.73 21.69
CA ARG A 86 -0.66 10.04 21.20
C ARG A 86 0.36 9.97 20.06
N SER A 87 0.30 8.92 19.24
CA SER A 87 1.27 8.64 18.16
C SER A 87 2.72 8.60 18.66
N THR A 88 2.96 8.02 19.83
CA THR A 88 4.32 7.97 20.41
C THR A 88 5.23 7.05 19.62
N LEU A 89 6.44 7.56 19.35
CA LEU A 89 7.48 6.81 18.65
C LEU A 89 8.09 5.76 19.57
N GLN A 90 8.13 4.52 19.08
CA GLN A 90 8.84 3.42 19.75
C GLN A 90 9.98 2.94 18.87
N VAL A 91 11.09 2.58 19.53
CA VAL A 91 12.31 2.08 18.88
C VAL A 91 12.68 0.76 19.53
N ILE A 92 13.05 -0.23 18.72
CA ILE A 92 13.52 -1.53 19.22
C ILE A 92 15.00 -1.44 19.58
N ASP A 93 15.34 -2.01 20.71
CA ASP A 93 16.72 -2.32 21.06
C ASP A 93 17.10 -3.65 20.38
N ARG A 94 18.04 -3.60 19.44
CA ARG A 94 18.45 -4.79 18.67
C ARG A 94 19.30 -5.78 19.45
N GLU A 95 19.82 -5.39 20.63
CA GLU A 95 20.59 -6.28 21.50
C GLU A 95 19.66 -7.11 22.40
N THR A 96 18.55 -6.52 22.81
CA THR A 96 17.60 -7.15 23.75
C THR A 96 16.27 -7.55 23.13
N ASP A 97 16.00 -7.17 21.88
CA ASP A 97 14.72 -7.28 21.16
C ASP A 97 13.53 -6.62 21.91
N LEU A 98 13.82 -5.69 22.82
CA LEU A 98 12.80 -4.98 23.57
C LEU A 98 12.45 -3.64 22.93
N TRP A 99 11.16 -3.32 22.93
CA TRP A 99 10.65 -2.03 22.47
C TRP A 99 10.71 -1.01 23.60
N SER A 100 11.15 0.20 23.27
CA SER A 100 11.20 1.35 24.17
C SER A 100 10.52 2.56 23.56
N SER A 101 9.86 3.37 24.36
CA SER A 101 9.33 4.66 23.93
C SER A 101 10.46 5.68 23.81
N ALA A 102 10.52 6.39 22.70
CA ALA A 102 11.60 7.33 22.41
C ALA A 102 11.49 8.59 23.27
N CYS A 103 12.55 8.88 24.02
CA CYS A 103 12.71 10.12 24.76
C CYS A 103 12.85 11.31 23.82
N PHE A 104 12.25 12.44 24.16
CA PHE A 104 12.28 13.67 23.35
C PHE A 104 13.63 14.41 23.42
N ASP A 105 14.56 13.98 24.28
CA ASP A 105 15.86 14.63 24.47
C ASP A 105 16.61 14.70 23.12
N ASN A 106 16.92 15.93 22.68
CA ASN A 106 17.65 16.20 21.44
C ASN A 106 16.99 15.67 20.15
N PHE A 107 15.70 15.33 20.18
CA PHE A 107 14.99 14.89 18.99
C PHE A 107 14.88 16.02 17.97
N THR A 108 15.24 15.73 16.72
CA THR A 108 15.34 16.70 15.63
C THR A 108 14.47 16.33 14.43
N GLU A 109 14.26 17.29 13.53
CA GLU A 109 13.59 17.05 12.25
C GLU A 109 14.31 15.97 11.42
N ALA A 110 15.64 15.93 11.47
CA ALA A 110 16.42 14.89 10.79
C ALA A 110 16.08 13.50 11.31
N TRP A 111 15.94 13.33 12.62
CA TRP A 111 15.54 12.05 13.22
C TRP A 111 14.08 11.70 12.92
N ALA A 112 13.19 12.69 12.87
CA ALA A 112 11.81 12.48 12.44
C ALA A 112 11.75 11.96 11.00
N LYS A 113 12.55 12.52 10.10
CA LYS A 113 12.69 12.03 8.71
C LYS A 113 13.22 10.60 8.65
N ILE A 114 14.26 10.28 9.43
CA ILE A 114 14.82 8.92 9.51
C ILE A 114 13.74 7.93 9.96
N ALA A 115 13.01 8.22 11.06
CA ALA A 115 11.95 7.35 11.55
C ALA A 115 10.86 7.11 10.48
N CYS A 116 10.40 8.16 9.83
CA CYS A 116 9.38 8.05 8.80
C CYS A 116 9.86 7.27 7.57
N THR A 117 11.13 7.47 7.16
CA THR A 117 11.74 6.72 6.05
C THR A 117 11.88 5.22 6.41
N GLN A 118 12.24 4.88 7.65
CA GLN A 118 12.27 3.48 8.10
C GLN A 118 10.89 2.81 7.99
N MET A 119 9.80 3.56 8.23
CA MET A 119 8.42 3.11 8.05
C MET A 119 7.93 3.23 6.59
N GLY A 120 8.82 3.49 5.62
CA GLY A 120 8.49 3.57 4.19
C GLY A 120 7.67 4.79 3.79
N TYR A 121 7.64 5.85 4.62
CA TYR A 121 7.03 7.13 4.21
C TYR A 121 8.00 7.96 3.40
N ASN A 122 7.47 8.66 2.40
CA ASN A 122 8.26 9.55 1.56
C ASN A 122 8.46 10.90 2.24
N SER A 123 9.71 11.23 2.53
CA SER A 123 10.08 12.51 3.13
C SER A 123 10.00 13.71 2.15
N LEU A 124 9.89 13.48 0.84
CA LEU A 124 9.87 14.53 -0.17
C LEU A 124 8.53 15.26 -0.29
N SER A 125 7.43 14.57 0.02
CA SER A 125 6.10 15.13 -0.15
C SER A 125 5.60 15.92 1.05
N MET A 126 6.16 15.67 2.26
CA MET A 126 5.74 16.38 3.48
C MET A 126 6.83 16.32 4.56
N ALA A 127 7.11 17.44 5.21
CA ALA A 127 7.92 17.44 6.42
C ALA A 127 7.17 16.70 7.54
N PRO A 128 7.77 15.67 8.16
CA PRO A 128 7.15 15.04 9.32
C PRO A 128 6.97 16.06 10.44
N THR A 129 5.87 15.93 11.17
CA THR A 129 5.61 16.77 12.34
C THR A 129 5.82 15.97 13.61
N PHE A 130 6.44 16.60 14.61
CA PHE A 130 6.69 15.96 15.90
C PHE A 130 6.53 16.96 17.04
N GLN A 131 6.21 16.43 18.22
CA GLN A 131 6.04 17.24 19.43
C GLN A 131 6.42 16.45 20.69
N ALA A 132 6.76 17.18 21.76
CA ALA A 132 6.99 16.59 23.06
C ALA A 132 5.65 16.27 23.75
N VAL A 133 5.52 15.06 24.28
CA VAL A 133 4.38 14.63 25.06
C VAL A 133 4.85 14.14 26.42
N LYS A 134 4.29 14.68 27.51
CA LYS A 134 4.69 14.30 28.87
C LYS A 134 4.51 12.79 29.12
N ILE A 135 5.47 12.21 29.82
CA ILE A 135 5.38 10.82 30.29
C ILE A 135 4.23 10.75 31.29
N GLY A 136 3.24 9.92 31.00
CA GLY A 136 2.08 9.70 31.86
C GLY A 136 2.32 8.54 32.84
N PRO A 137 1.50 8.42 33.88
CA PRO A 137 1.58 7.31 34.84
C PRO A 137 1.23 5.94 34.21
N GLU A 138 0.56 5.94 33.05
CA GLU A 138 0.15 4.73 32.31
C GLU A 138 1.23 4.22 31.33
N GLN A 139 2.43 4.80 31.37
CA GLN A 139 3.52 4.39 30.47
C GLN A 139 3.95 2.96 30.78
N GLN A 140 3.59 2.03 29.89
CA GLN A 140 3.86 0.60 30.06
C GLN A 140 5.26 0.17 29.60
N LEU A 141 5.76 0.79 28.53
CA LEU A 141 7.09 0.47 27.99
C LEU A 141 8.18 1.31 28.63
N PRO A 142 9.40 0.78 28.72
CA PRO A 142 10.56 1.57 29.14
C PRO A 142 10.74 2.78 28.24
N VAL A 143 11.32 3.84 28.78
CA VAL A 143 11.66 5.06 28.05
C VAL A 143 13.17 5.09 27.84
N SER A 144 13.60 5.20 26.60
CA SER A 144 15.02 5.18 26.25
C SER A 144 15.42 6.39 25.42
N LYS A 145 16.62 6.89 25.67
CA LYS A 145 17.27 7.83 24.76
C LYS A 145 17.60 7.10 23.48
N ILE A 146 17.47 7.81 22.37
CA ILE A 146 17.72 7.29 21.04
C ILE A 146 18.88 8.04 20.38
N THR A 147 19.49 7.42 19.39
CA THR A 147 20.51 8.00 18.51
C THR A 147 20.22 7.61 17.07
N ALA A 148 20.76 8.37 16.14
CA ALA A 148 20.72 8.02 14.72
C ALA A 148 22.10 7.50 14.28
N LYS A 149 22.13 6.29 13.74
CA LYS A 149 23.33 5.66 13.18
C LYS A 149 22.94 4.94 11.89
N ASP A 150 23.74 5.09 10.85
CA ASP A 150 23.54 4.42 9.54
C ASP A 150 22.12 4.61 8.95
N GLN A 151 21.56 5.82 9.11
CA GLN A 151 20.18 6.17 8.72
C GLN A 151 19.08 5.35 9.41
N GLU A 152 19.38 4.79 10.56
CA GLU A 152 18.42 4.14 11.45
C GLU A 152 18.42 4.76 12.84
N LEU A 153 17.24 4.81 13.47
CA LEU A 153 17.12 5.15 14.88
C LEU A 153 17.38 3.89 15.70
N GLN A 154 18.20 4.05 16.74
CA GLN A 154 18.58 2.99 17.64
C GLN A 154 18.48 3.46 19.09
N VAL A 155 18.21 2.54 20.01
CA VAL A 155 18.29 2.81 21.44
C VAL A 155 19.75 3.07 21.81
N GLN A 156 20.00 4.10 22.61
CA GLN A 156 21.35 4.44 23.08
C GLN A 156 21.70 3.57 24.27
N ASN A 157 22.76 2.76 24.15
CA ASN A 157 23.31 1.98 25.25
C ASN A 157 23.78 2.91 26.35
N PHE A 158 23.54 2.54 27.62
CA PHE A 158 23.89 3.31 28.82
C PHE A 158 23.20 4.68 28.92
N SER A 159 21.97 4.80 28.50
CA SER A 159 21.21 6.04 28.62
C SER A 159 20.71 6.23 30.08
N GLY A 160 21.05 7.37 30.68
CA GLY A 160 20.39 7.84 31.89
C GLY A 160 18.90 8.20 31.65
N PRO A 161 18.20 8.66 32.69
CA PRO A 161 16.78 9.02 32.56
C PRO A 161 16.55 10.09 31.49
N CYS A 162 15.32 10.13 30.95
CA CYS A 162 14.87 11.14 30.02
C CYS A 162 14.83 12.51 30.70
N LEU A 163 15.71 13.45 30.28
CA LEU A 163 15.85 14.76 30.91
C LEU A 163 14.64 15.66 30.64
N SER A 164 14.03 15.56 29.47
CA SER A 164 12.85 16.31 29.07
C SER A 164 11.57 15.83 29.76
N MET A 165 11.59 14.68 30.43
CA MET A 165 10.40 14.01 30.99
C MET A 165 9.28 13.88 29.94
N SER A 166 9.64 13.79 28.67
CA SER A 166 8.71 13.78 27.54
C SER A 166 9.11 12.72 26.49
N LEU A 167 8.09 12.17 25.84
CA LEU A 167 8.21 11.25 24.72
C LEU A 167 8.07 11.98 23.39
N VAL A 168 8.54 11.36 22.31
CA VAL A 168 8.33 11.82 20.96
C VAL A 168 6.96 11.38 20.47
N SER A 169 6.07 12.33 20.18
CA SER A 169 4.89 12.10 19.34
C SER A 169 5.25 12.45 17.90
N LEU A 170 5.04 11.52 16.95
CA LEU A 170 5.48 11.68 15.57
C LEU A 170 4.32 11.42 14.60
N ARG A 171 4.23 12.25 13.55
CA ARG A 171 3.35 12.06 12.40
C ARG A 171 4.17 12.13 11.12
N CYS A 172 4.12 11.07 10.32
CA CYS A 172 4.89 10.98 9.08
C CYS A 172 4.13 11.46 7.83
N ALA A 173 2.80 11.52 7.89
CA ALA A 173 1.96 11.94 6.78
C ALA A 173 0.71 12.68 7.26
N VAL A 174 0.16 13.55 6.41
CA VAL A 174 -1.22 14.05 6.53
C VAL A 174 -2.12 13.05 5.85
N CYS A 175 -2.92 12.34 6.63
CA CYS A 175 -3.83 11.29 6.18
C CYS A 175 -5.13 11.30 6.98
N GLY A 176 -6.13 10.58 6.50
CA GLY A 176 -7.39 10.36 7.20
C GLY A 176 -8.25 11.61 7.36
N GLU A 177 -8.05 12.60 6.50
CA GLU A 177 -8.85 13.83 6.46
C GLU A 177 -9.81 13.79 5.27
N ASN A 178 -11.07 14.08 5.51
CA ASN A 178 -12.10 14.23 4.50
C ASN A 178 -12.70 15.64 4.53
N LEU A 179 -13.43 16.00 3.48
CA LEU A 179 -14.10 17.32 3.42
C LEU A 179 -15.51 17.30 4.01
N LEU A 180 -16.16 16.15 4.02
CA LEU A 180 -17.55 16.00 4.49
C LEU A 180 -17.61 14.93 5.58
N ASP A 181 -18.36 15.22 6.66
CA ASP A 181 -18.63 14.25 7.71
C ASP A 181 -19.64 13.21 7.20
N PRO A 182 -19.34 11.89 7.20
CA PRO A 182 -20.26 10.86 6.76
C PRO A 182 -21.57 10.84 7.58
N ARG A 183 -21.57 11.33 8.81
CA ARG A 183 -22.75 11.40 9.69
C ARG A 183 -23.80 12.44 9.24
N VAL A 184 -23.40 13.38 8.38
CA VAL A 184 -24.29 14.45 7.86
C VAL A 184 -25.04 14.00 6.60
N VAL A 185 -24.53 12.98 5.92
CA VAL A 185 -25.11 12.46 4.67
C VAL A 185 -25.99 11.24 5.01
N GLY A 186 -27.23 11.48 5.34
CA GLY A 186 -28.24 10.41 5.47
C GLY A 186 -28.58 9.79 4.12
N GLY A 187 -27.95 8.65 3.78
CA GLY A 187 -28.23 7.93 2.55
C GLY A 187 -27.24 6.81 2.29
N HIS A 188 -27.62 5.84 1.42
CA HIS A 188 -26.75 4.71 1.04
C HIS A 188 -25.65 5.11 0.03
N GLU A 189 -25.77 6.28 -0.63
CA GLU A 189 -24.77 6.76 -1.60
C GLU A 189 -23.65 7.52 -0.86
N GLY A 190 -22.39 7.10 -1.14
CA GLY A 190 -21.17 7.73 -0.64
C GLY A 190 -20.65 8.78 -1.65
N SER A 191 -19.96 9.80 -1.13
CA SER A 191 -19.25 10.79 -1.93
C SER A 191 -17.74 10.55 -1.91
N VAL A 192 -17.08 10.81 -3.04
CA VAL A 192 -15.61 10.80 -3.09
C VAL A 192 -14.99 11.93 -2.25
N GLU A 193 -15.73 12.96 -1.89
CA GLU A 193 -15.29 14.04 -0.99
C GLU A 193 -15.36 13.62 0.48
N THR A 194 -16.25 12.67 0.81
CA THR A 194 -16.29 11.99 2.11
C THR A 194 -15.21 10.92 2.19
N TRP A 195 -14.97 10.18 1.09
CA TRP A 195 -14.08 9.04 1.02
C TRP A 195 -12.99 9.21 -0.05
N PRO A 196 -12.10 10.22 0.07
CA PRO A 196 -11.17 10.59 -1.00
C PRO A 196 -10.03 9.59 -1.23
N TRP A 197 -9.91 8.58 -0.40
CA TRP A 197 -8.94 7.50 -0.53
C TRP A 197 -9.45 6.31 -1.32
N GLN A 198 -10.77 6.25 -1.63
CA GLN A 198 -11.33 5.12 -2.37
C GLN A 198 -10.87 5.12 -3.82
N VAL A 199 -10.41 3.96 -4.29
CA VAL A 199 -10.04 3.74 -5.69
C VAL A 199 -10.74 2.52 -6.27
N SER A 200 -10.91 2.52 -7.60
CA SER A 200 -11.38 1.37 -8.37
C SER A 200 -10.18 0.74 -9.09
N ILE A 201 -9.87 -0.51 -8.76
CA ILE A 201 -8.85 -1.32 -9.42
C ILE A 201 -9.52 -2.06 -10.55
N ARG A 202 -8.92 -1.99 -11.74
CA ARG A 202 -9.55 -2.43 -12.99
C ARG A 202 -8.69 -3.39 -13.77
N HIS A 203 -9.28 -4.49 -14.18
CA HIS A 203 -8.72 -5.42 -15.14
C HIS A 203 -9.36 -5.19 -16.51
N HIS A 204 -8.55 -4.98 -17.56
CA HIS A 204 -9.03 -4.60 -18.90
C HIS A 204 -10.07 -3.48 -18.90
N ARG A 205 -9.91 -2.47 -18.02
CA ARG A 205 -10.80 -1.32 -17.81
C ARG A 205 -12.14 -1.62 -17.14
N ALA A 206 -12.49 -2.89 -16.89
CA ALA A 206 -13.63 -3.26 -16.06
C ALA A 206 -13.27 -3.16 -14.59
N HIS A 207 -14.21 -2.74 -13.75
CA HIS A 207 -14.02 -2.75 -12.29
C HIS A 207 -13.88 -4.21 -11.82
N PHE A 208 -12.93 -4.42 -10.93
CA PHE A 208 -12.63 -5.75 -10.41
C PHE A 208 -12.54 -5.75 -8.88
N CYS A 209 -11.84 -4.76 -8.32
CA CYS A 209 -11.64 -4.61 -6.88
C CYS A 209 -11.66 -3.14 -6.46
N GLY A 210 -11.88 -2.91 -5.18
CA GLY A 210 -11.61 -1.66 -4.49
C GLY A 210 -10.15 -1.56 -4.03
N GLY A 211 -9.79 -0.41 -3.46
CA GLY A 211 -8.50 -0.19 -2.83
C GLY A 211 -8.46 1.17 -2.15
N SER A 212 -7.38 1.43 -1.41
CA SER A 212 -7.22 2.62 -0.58
C SER A 212 -5.89 3.31 -0.83
N ILE A 213 -5.91 4.63 -1.04
CA ILE A 213 -4.72 5.45 -1.21
C ILE A 213 -3.98 5.56 0.12
N LEU A 214 -2.71 5.17 0.16
CA LEU A 214 -1.82 5.38 1.31
C LEU A 214 -0.96 6.63 1.18
N ASP A 215 -0.54 6.97 -0.05
CA ASP A 215 0.18 8.20 -0.40
C ASP A 215 0.11 8.48 -1.91
N HIS A 216 0.97 9.35 -2.42
CA HIS A 216 1.01 9.73 -3.84
C HIS A 216 1.25 8.55 -4.81
N TYR A 217 1.90 7.48 -4.38
CA TYR A 217 2.28 6.36 -5.23
C TYR A 217 1.71 5.01 -4.81
N TRP A 218 1.26 4.89 -3.55
CA TRP A 218 0.93 3.60 -2.96
C TRP A 218 -0.56 3.43 -2.69
N ILE A 219 -1.07 2.27 -3.10
CA ILE A 219 -2.46 1.85 -2.87
C ILE A 219 -2.44 0.49 -2.19
N LEU A 220 -3.25 0.35 -1.14
CA LEU A 220 -3.47 -0.89 -0.39
C LEU A 220 -4.75 -1.56 -0.88
N THR A 221 -4.69 -2.89 -1.06
CA THR A 221 -5.82 -3.71 -1.53
C THR A 221 -5.62 -5.18 -1.14
N ALA A 222 -6.47 -6.10 -1.64
CA ALA A 222 -6.40 -7.53 -1.38
C ALA A 222 -5.56 -8.28 -2.44
N SER A 223 -4.84 -9.32 -2.02
CA SER A 223 -4.02 -10.15 -2.90
C SER A 223 -4.83 -11.02 -3.85
N HIS A 224 -6.01 -11.49 -3.42
CA HIS A 224 -6.86 -12.35 -4.23
C HIS A 224 -7.31 -11.69 -5.53
N CYS A 225 -7.32 -10.35 -5.60
CA CYS A 225 -7.64 -9.62 -6.83
C CYS A 225 -6.71 -9.99 -8.00
N PHE A 226 -5.47 -10.37 -7.72
CA PHE A 226 -4.44 -10.57 -8.75
C PHE A 226 -4.10 -12.04 -9.02
N ARG A 227 -4.69 -12.99 -8.28
CA ARG A 227 -4.34 -14.44 -8.38
C ARG A 227 -4.58 -15.00 -9.78
N THR A 228 -5.67 -14.61 -10.43
CA THR A 228 -6.05 -15.14 -11.75
C THR A 228 -5.33 -14.44 -12.88
N TYR A 229 -4.94 -13.17 -12.69
CA TYR A 229 -4.36 -12.31 -13.72
C TYR A 229 -3.07 -11.65 -13.21
N PRO A 230 -1.95 -12.37 -13.21
CA PRO A 230 -0.69 -11.88 -12.62
C PRO A 230 0.07 -10.87 -13.47
N GLU A 231 -0.35 -10.59 -14.72
CA GLU A 231 0.29 -9.64 -15.63
C GLU A 231 -0.07 -8.20 -15.25
N VAL A 232 0.89 -7.43 -14.71
CA VAL A 232 0.68 -6.06 -14.19
C VAL A 232 0.16 -5.10 -15.26
N ALA A 233 0.58 -5.29 -16.53
CA ALA A 233 0.18 -4.41 -17.64
C ALA A 233 -1.34 -4.37 -17.90
N GLN A 234 -2.07 -5.42 -17.52
CA GLN A 234 -3.52 -5.53 -17.70
C GLN A 234 -4.31 -4.73 -16.66
N TRP A 235 -3.65 -4.26 -15.61
CA TRP A 235 -4.27 -3.57 -14.49
C TRP A 235 -4.15 -2.06 -14.58
N LYS A 236 -5.18 -1.36 -14.13
CA LYS A 236 -5.25 0.10 -14.04
C LYS A 236 -5.95 0.49 -12.76
N VAL A 237 -5.71 1.71 -12.31
CA VAL A 237 -6.39 2.30 -11.15
C VAL A 237 -7.19 3.52 -11.60
N LYS A 238 -8.31 3.78 -10.96
CA LYS A 238 -9.10 5.00 -11.11
C LYS A 238 -9.37 5.60 -9.73
N ALA A 239 -9.06 6.88 -9.56
CA ALA A 239 -9.21 7.63 -8.32
C ALA A 239 -10.03 8.92 -8.54
N GLY A 240 -10.47 9.55 -7.44
CA GLY A 240 -11.10 10.87 -7.45
C GLY A 240 -12.50 10.92 -8.05
N THR A 241 -13.24 9.82 -8.04
CA THR A 241 -14.60 9.75 -8.57
C THR A 241 -15.48 8.80 -7.76
N ASP A 242 -16.71 9.20 -7.51
CA ASP A 242 -17.78 8.38 -6.95
C ASP A 242 -18.55 7.57 -8.01
N ARG A 243 -18.40 7.94 -9.29
CA ARG A 243 -19.06 7.26 -10.41
C ARG A 243 -18.15 6.24 -11.07
N LEU A 244 -18.55 4.96 -11.01
CA LEU A 244 -17.78 3.85 -11.54
C LEU A 244 -17.43 4.00 -13.03
N TYR A 245 -18.37 4.52 -13.82
CA TYR A 245 -18.24 4.69 -15.29
C TYR A 245 -17.87 6.13 -15.69
N SER A 246 -17.27 6.92 -14.77
CA SER A 246 -16.81 8.27 -15.08
C SER A 246 -15.77 8.30 -16.21
N ARG A 247 -15.55 9.47 -16.80
CA ARG A 247 -14.49 9.70 -17.80
C ARG A 247 -13.13 10.06 -17.19
N SER A 248 -12.96 9.93 -15.85
CA SER A 248 -11.69 10.18 -15.18
C SER A 248 -10.57 9.32 -15.79
N PRO A 249 -9.33 9.83 -15.86
CA PRO A 249 -8.22 9.11 -16.45
C PRO A 249 -7.89 7.83 -15.68
N TYR A 250 -7.32 6.86 -16.37
CA TYR A 250 -6.72 5.68 -15.77
C TYR A 250 -5.30 6.00 -15.34
N LEU A 251 -4.91 5.45 -14.21
CA LEU A 251 -3.56 5.51 -13.66
C LEU A 251 -2.84 4.20 -13.96
N ASP A 252 -1.63 4.31 -14.49
CA ASP A 252 -0.78 3.17 -14.81
C ASP A 252 -0.10 2.64 -13.55
N ILE A 253 -0.02 1.31 -13.47
CA ILE A 253 0.64 0.60 -12.40
C ILE A 253 2.08 0.30 -12.82
N ASP A 254 3.03 0.55 -11.90
CA ASP A 254 4.43 0.18 -12.03
C ASP A 254 4.65 -1.25 -11.58
N LYS A 255 4.23 -1.55 -10.34
CA LYS A 255 4.39 -2.86 -9.68
C LYS A 255 3.20 -3.20 -8.80
N ILE A 256 2.98 -4.49 -8.61
CA ILE A 256 2.03 -5.05 -7.66
C ILE A 256 2.80 -6.04 -6.77
N PHE A 257 2.71 -5.84 -5.47
CA PHE A 257 3.30 -6.71 -4.46
C PHE A 257 2.19 -7.42 -3.70
N VAL A 258 2.26 -8.74 -3.63
CA VAL A 258 1.33 -9.54 -2.83
C VAL A 258 2.09 -10.20 -1.69
N PHE A 259 1.43 -10.25 -0.52
CA PHE A 259 1.94 -11.02 0.59
C PHE A 259 1.96 -12.51 0.22
N GLN A 260 2.95 -13.25 0.71
CA GLN A 260 3.09 -14.67 0.41
C GLN A 260 1.82 -15.45 0.78
N PHE A 261 1.33 -16.18 -0.21
CA PHE A 261 0.17 -17.03 -0.06
C PHE A 261 0.48 -18.21 0.87
N ASN A 262 -0.37 -18.42 1.87
CA ASN A 262 -0.30 -19.59 2.73
C ASN A 262 -1.12 -20.72 2.11
N MET A 263 -0.48 -21.82 1.69
CA MET A 263 -1.18 -22.96 1.08
C MET A 263 -2.09 -23.69 2.06
N LEU A 264 -1.77 -23.67 3.37
CA LEU A 264 -2.56 -24.32 4.40
C LEU A 264 -3.80 -23.49 4.76
N TYR A 265 -3.70 -22.17 4.69
CA TYR A 265 -4.77 -21.23 4.98
C TYR A 265 -4.93 -20.25 3.83
N PRO A 266 -5.57 -20.67 2.71
CA PRO A 266 -5.59 -19.89 1.47
C PRO A 266 -6.34 -18.55 1.54
N LYS A 267 -7.09 -18.32 2.61
CA LYS A 267 -7.80 -17.07 2.89
C LYS A 267 -7.05 -16.15 3.85
N GLU A 268 -5.93 -16.61 4.41
CA GLU A 268 -5.06 -15.82 5.27
C GLU A 268 -4.11 -14.95 4.45
N ASN A 269 -3.64 -13.86 5.05
CA ASN A 269 -2.65 -12.97 4.44
C ASN A 269 -3.11 -12.33 3.12
N ASP A 270 -4.39 -12.04 3.01
CA ASP A 270 -5.00 -11.48 1.79
C ASP A 270 -4.77 -9.97 1.68
N LEU A 271 -3.56 -9.60 1.29
CA LEU A 271 -3.11 -8.22 1.27
C LEU A 271 -2.15 -7.99 0.10
N ALA A 272 -2.28 -6.84 -0.56
CA ALA A 272 -1.43 -6.40 -1.66
C ALA A 272 -1.16 -4.90 -1.64
N LEU A 273 0.00 -4.50 -2.16
CA LEU A 273 0.36 -3.12 -2.42
C LEU A 273 0.54 -2.89 -3.91
N ILE A 274 -0.08 -1.83 -4.42
CA ILE A 274 0.12 -1.35 -5.79
C ILE A 274 1.01 -0.12 -5.74
N LYS A 275 2.08 -0.11 -6.56
CA LYS A 275 2.88 1.07 -6.84
C LYS A 275 2.49 1.67 -8.18
N LEU A 276 2.16 2.96 -8.21
CA LEU A 276 1.80 3.68 -9.42
C LEU A 276 3.05 4.15 -10.19
N LYS A 277 2.97 4.20 -11.53
CA LYS A 277 4.04 4.77 -12.37
C LYS A 277 4.23 6.26 -12.21
N LYS A 278 3.14 6.99 -11.94
CA LYS A 278 3.12 8.44 -11.75
C LYS A 278 2.39 8.78 -10.46
N PRO A 279 2.79 9.86 -9.78
CA PRO A 279 2.15 10.25 -8.53
C PRO A 279 0.71 10.69 -8.73
N LEU A 280 -0.12 10.40 -7.74
CA LEU A 280 -1.44 11.00 -7.58
C LEU A 280 -1.32 12.50 -7.30
N VAL A 281 -2.16 13.28 -7.95
CA VAL A 281 -2.33 14.70 -7.61
C VAL A 281 -3.34 14.79 -6.48
N MET A 282 -2.88 15.13 -5.29
CA MET A 282 -3.74 15.30 -4.11
C MET A 282 -4.69 16.46 -4.28
N SER A 283 -5.93 16.28 -3.83
CA SER A 283 -7.02 17.25 -3.96
C SER A 283 -8.10 16.97 -2.91
N GLY A 284 -9.20 17.70 -2.90
CA GLY A 284 -10.35 17.37 -2.05
C GLY A 284 -10.98 16.00 -2.34
N ARG A 285 -10.73 15.42 -3.51
CA ARG A 285 -11.28 14.14 -3.97
C ARG A 285 -10.25 13.02 -4.05
N VAL A 286 -8.99 13.30 -3.74
CA VAL A 286 -7.86 12.34 -3.76
C VAL A 286 -6.98 12.65 -2.55
N ARG A 287 -7.11 11.85 -1.49
CA ARG A 287 -6.34 11.99 -0.24
C ARG A 287 -6.01 10.62 0.34
N PRO A 288 -4.92 10.50 1.11
CA PRO A 288 -4.58 9.23 1.73
C PRO A 288 -5.40 8.96 3.00
N ILE A 289 -5.69 7.69 3.26
CA ILE A 289 -6.14 7.19 4.55
C ILE A 289 -4.92 6.85 5.42
N CYS A 290 -5.05 6.95 6.76
CA CYS A 290 -3.98 6.54 7.66
C CYS A 290 -3.91 5.01 7.81
N LEU A 291 -2.70 4.48 7.93
CA LEU A 291 -2.49 3.14 8.46
C LEU A 291 -2.84 3.12 9.95
N PRO A 292 -3.30 1.98 10.49
CA PRO A 292 -3.56 1.85 11.92
C PRO A 292 -2.25 1.86 12.71
N PHE A 293 -2.36 2.04 14.01
CA PHE A 293 -1.23 1.77 14.91
C PHE A 293 -1.03 0.26 15.09
N PHE A 294 0.18 -0.16 15.44
CA PHE A 294 0.46 -1.58 15.65
C PHE A 294 -0.35 -2.18 16.80
N ASP A 295 -0.65 -1.35 17.80
CA ASP A 295 -1.40 -1.66 19.01
C ASP A 295 -2.87 -1.18 18.93
N GLU A 296 -3.42 -0.94 17.75
CA GLU A 296 -4.82 -0.58 17.57
C GLU A 296 -5.72 -1.80 17.81
N GLU A 297 -6.16 -1.93 19.03
CA GLU A 297 -7.15 -2.93 19.43
C GLU A 297 -8.52 -2.27 19.54
N LEU A 298 -9.46 -2.79 18.77
CA LEU A 298 -10.84 -2.31 18.76
C LEU A 298 -11.71 -3.25 19.61
N ALA A 299 -12.55 -2.68 20.45
CA ALA A 299 -13.52 -3.44 21.24
C ALA A 299 -14.63 -3.99 20.33
N PRO A 300 -15.24 -5.14 20.67
CA PRO A 300 -16.46 -5.60 20.00
C PRO A 300 -17.53 -4.50 19.98
N ASN A 301 -18.33 -4.50 18.93
CA ASN A 301 -19.35 -3.48 18.62
C ASN A 301 -18.81 -2.07 18.32
N THR A 302 -17.49 -1.90 18.16
CA THR A 302 -16.94 -0.63 17.67
C THR A 302 -17.55 -0.30 16.29
N PRO A 303 -18.09 0.93 16.10
CA PRO A 303 -18.61 1.35 14.80
C PRO A 303 -17.48 1.51 13.79
N LEU A 304 -17.67 0.91 12.61
CA LEU A 304 -16.74 0.91 11.48
C LEU A 304 -17.49 1.28 10.22
N TRP A 305 -16.77 1.65 9.17
CA TRP A 305 -17.36 2.00 7.88
C TRP A 305 -16.76 1.20 6.75
N ILE A 306 -17.61 0.81 5.80
CA ILE A 306 -17.25 0.17 4.54
C ILE A 306 -17.73 1.02 3.38
N ILE A 307 -17.01 1.00 2.28
CA ILE A 307 -17.33 1.74 1.06
C ILE A 307 -16.93 0.94 -0.18
N GLY A 308 -17.69 1.09 -1.25
CA GLY A 308 -17.33 0.45 -2.51
C GLY A 308 -18.41 0.58 -3.59
N TRP A 309 -18.19 -0.09 -4.69
CA TRP A 309 -19.12 -0.20 -5.82
C TRP A 309 -19.68 -1.62 -5.97
N GLY A 310 -19.53 -2.43 -4.95
CA GLY A 310 -19.97 -3.81 -4.96
C GLY A 310 -21.46 -3.97 -5.24
N SER A 311 -21.87 -5.19 -5.51
CA SER A 311 -23.26 -5.53 -5.71
C SER A 311 -24.08 -5.24 -4.45
N MET A 312 -25.26 -4.66 -4.61
CA MET A 312 -26.14 -4.37 -3.47
C MET A 312 -26.96 -5.59 -3.01
N LYS A 313 -26.93 -6.66 -3.81
CA LYS A 313 -27.58 -7.93 -3.51
C LYS A 313 -26.77 -9.08 -4.10
N GLU A 314 -26.71 -10.19 -3.40
CA GLU A 314 -25.98 -11.39 -3.84
C GLU A 314 -26.48 -11.92 -5.22
N SER A 315 -27.75 -11.74 -5.54
CA SER A 315 -28.36 -12.16 -6.81
C SER A 315 -28.11 -11.22 -8.00
N GLU A 316 -27.49 -10.06 -7.77
CA GLU A 316 -27.23 -9.07 -8.81
C GLU A 316 -25.75 -9.11 -9.24
N GLU A 317 -25.48 -9.52 -10.47
CA GLU A 317 -24.10 -9.48 -11.06
C GLU A 317 -23.64 -8.06 -11.45
N LYS A 318 -24.43 -7.03 -11.12
CA LYS A 318 -24.14 -5.65 -11.53
C LYS A 318 -23.58 -4.83 -10.37
N PHE A 319 -22.42 -4.26 -10.59
CA PHE A 319 -21.84 -3.27 -9.68
C PHE A 319 -22.66 -1.98 -9.62
N SER A 320 -22.68 -1.33 -8.47
CA SER A 320 -23.29 -0.01 -8.33
C SER A 320 -22.60 1.00 -9.23
N LYS A 321 -23.40 1.89 -9.86
CA LYS A 321 -22.87 2.98 -10.69
C LYS A 321 -22.28 4.11 -9.85
N THR A 322 -22.76 4.27 -8.63
CA THR A 322 -22.34 5.28 -7.64
C THR A 322 -21.69 4.59 -6.44
N LEU A 323 -20.73 5.26 -5.81
CA LEU A 323 -20.09 4.78 -4.59
C LEU A 323 -21.15 4.57 -3.51
N GLN A 324 -21.11 3.44 -2.83
CA GLN A 324 -21.99 3.11 -1.70
C GLN A 324 -21.20 3.15 -0.41
N GLN A 325 -21.88 3.46 0.71
CA GLN A 325 -21.29 3.45 2.05
C GLN A 325 -22.24 2.78 3.05
N ALA A 326 -21.67 2.12 4.04
CA ALA A 326 -22.44 1.55 5.13
C ALA A 326 -21.66 1.60 6.44
N GLU A 327 -22.37 1.82 7.55
CA GLU A 327 -21.84 1.62 8.89
C GLU A 327 -22.06 0.16 9.30
N VAL A 328 -21.00 -0.47 9.80
CA VAL A 328 -20.97 -1.84 10.32
C VAL A 328 -20.36 -1.84 11.71
N GLN A 329 -20.46 -2.94 12.43
CA GLN A 329 -19.88 -3.10 13.76
C GLN A 329 -18.84 -4.22 13.75
N LEU A 330 -17.76 -4.02 14.53
CA LEU A 330 -16.80 -5.07 14.78
C LEU A 330 -17.46 -6.22 15.56
N ILE A 331 -17.28 -7.43 15.07
CA ILE A 331 -17.81 -8.65 15.71
C ILE A 331 -16.67 -9.37 16.41
N ASP A 332 -16.92 -9.82 17.64
CA ASP A 332 -15.93 -10.58 18.42
C ASP A 332 -15.47 -11.82 17.65
N ARG A 333 -14.15 -12.10 17.69
CA ARG A 333 -13.57 -13.24 16.97
C ARG A 333 -14.15 -14.57 17.39
N ASN A 334 -14.45 -14.76 18.67
CA ASN A 334 -15.04 -16.02 19.16
C ASN A 334 -16.46 -16.19 18.63
N GLN A 335 -17.25 -15.11 18.61
CA GLN A 335 -18.59 -15.10 18.01
C GLN A 335 -18.51 -15.39 16.50
N CYS A 336 -17.54 -14.80 15.79
CA CYS A 336 -17.34 -15.06 14.37
C CYS A 336 -16.86 -16.49 14.09
N ASN A 337 -16.15 -17.11 15.03
CA ASN A 337 -15.70 -18.50 14.96
C ASN A 337 -16.72 -19.52 15.49
N ASP A 338 -17.93 -19.09 15.83
CA ASP A 338 -18.99 -20.03 16.25
C ASP A 338 -19.26 -21.08 15.15
N LYS A 339 -19.79 -22.23 15.59
CA LYS A 339 -20.16 -23.37 14.71
C LYS A 339 -21.17 -22.99 13.63
N ASP A 340 -22.03 -22.02 13.90
CA ASP A 340 -23.07 -21.54 12.99
C ASP A 340 -22.61 -20.38 12.11
N ALA A 341 -21.35 -20.00 12.21
CA ALA A 341 -20.71 -18.97 11.38
C ALA A 341 -19.49 -19.54 10.62
N TYR A 342 -18.26 -19.29 11.07
CA TYR A 342 -17.05 -19.68 10.36
C TYR A 342 -16.29 -20.88 10.93
N PHE A 343 -16.80 -21.51 11.98
CA PHE A 343 -16.32 -22.77 12.54
C PHE A 343 -14.80 -22.81 12.77
N GLY A 344 -14.25 -21.81 13.44
CA GLY A 344 -12.82 -21.74 13.77
C GLY A 344 -11.90 -21.33 12.62
N SER A 345 -12.44 -20.85 11.49
CA SER A 345 -11.63 -20.46 10.32
C SER A 345 -11.03 -19.04 10.41
N ILE A 346 -11.44 -18.25 11.41
CA ILE A 346 -10.99 -16.85 11.58
C ILE A 346 -9.74 -16.81 12.45
N THR A 347 -8.63 -16.40 11.84
CA THR A 347 -7.32 -16.29 12.51
C THR A 347 -7.16 -14.93 13.19
N GLU A 348 -5.99 -14.72 13.86
CA GLU A 348 -5.63 -13.43 14.46
C GLU A 348 -5.42 -12.32 13.44
N ASN A 349 -5.04 -12.68 12.21
CA ASN A 349 -4.82 -11.77 11.10
C ASN A 349 -6.12 -11.35 10.39
N MET A 350 -7.28 -11.73 10.93
CA MET A 350 -8.59 -11.43 10.37
C MET A 350 -9.46 -10.65 11.36
N LEU A 351 -10.34 -9.82 10.79
CA LEU A 351 -11.41 -9.12 11.51
C LEU A 351 -12.76 -9.55 10.93
N CYS A 352 -13.79 -9.60 11.78
CA CYS A 352 -15.16 -9.76 11.33
C CYS A 352 -15.94 -8.48 11.57
N ALA A 353 -16.74 -8.05 10.59
CA ALA A 353 -17.63 -6.92 10.77
C ALA A 353 -18.92 -7.11 9.96
N GLY A 354 -20.02 -6.54 10.45
CA GLY A 354 -21.34 -6.62 9.85
C GLY A 354 -22.38 -5.89 10.68
N VAL A 355 -23.63 -5.95 10.28
CA VAL A 355 -24.75 -5.39 11.04
C VAL A 355 -25.60 -6.55 11.57
N PRO A 356 -25.60 -6.81 12.89
CA PRO A 356 -26.40 -7.91 13.45
C PRO A 356 -27.89 -7.79 13.05
N GLY A 357 -28.45 -8.87 12.52
CA GLY A 357 -29.86 -8.93 12.12
C GLY A 357 -30.25 -8.08 10.90
N ARG A 358 -29.26 -7.63 10.12
CA ARG A 358 -29.48 -6.94 8.84
C ARG A 358 -28.53 -7.46 7.79
N SER A 359 -29.02 -7.61 6.57
CA SER A 359 -28.25 -7.99 5.38
C SER A 359 -27.37 -6.84 4.87
N VAL A 360 -26.50 -6.27 5.73
CA VAL A 360 -25.56 -5.20 5.38
C VAL A 360 -24.17 -5.70 5.61
N ASP A 361 -23.42 -5.90 4.51
CA ASP A 361 -22.07 -6.38 4.48
C ASP A 361 -21.38 -5.91 3.19
N SER A 362 -20.04 -6.07 3.12
CA SER A 362 -19.31 -5.95 1.86
C SER A 362 -19.67 -7.10 0.92
N CYS A 363 -19.86 -6.80 -0.36
CA CYS A 363 -20.28 -7.77 -1.36
C CYS A 363 -19.29 -7.84 -2.53
N GLN A 364 -19.59 -8.67 -3.52
CA GLN A 364 -18.78 -8.83 -4.72
C GLN A 364 -18.54 -7.48 -5.40
N GLY A 365 -17.27 -7.14 -5.63
CA GLY A 365 -16.81 -5.84 -6.16
C GLY A 365 -16.30 -4.86 -5.08
N ASP A 366 -16.56 -5.11 -3.79
CA ASP A 366 -15.96 -4.35 -2.69
C ASP A 366 -14.60 -4.93 -2.25
N SER A 367 -14.26 -6.14 -2.71
CA SER A 367 -13.00 -6.83 -2.47
C SER A 367 -11.80 -5.88 -2.57
N GLY A 368 -10.91 -5.89 -1.58
CA GLY A 368 -9.75 -5.00 -1.51
C GLY A 368 -10.06 -3.58 -1.03
N GLY A 369 -11.34 -3.22 -0.89
CA GLY A 369 -11.78 -1.95 -0.31
C GLY A 369 -11.52 -1.86 1.20
N PRO A 370 -11.61 -0.65 1.81
CA PRO A 370 -11.29 -0.45 3.20
C PRO A 370 -12.42 -0.79 4.17
N LEU A 371 -12.06 -1.38 5.31
CA LEU A 371 -12.80 -1.30 6.56
C LEU A 371 -12.15 -0.22 7.41
N MET A 372 -12.93 0.81 7.79
CA MET A 372 -12.40 2.06 8.34
C MET A 372 -12.89 2.33 9.75
N TYR A 373 -12.00 2.88 10.54
CA TYR A 373 -12.25 3.34 11.91
C TYR A 373 -11.93 4.82 12.04
N PHE A 374 -12.79 5.57 12.75
CA PHE A 374 -12.57 6.97 13.08
C PHE A 374 -12.36 7.14 14.58
N LYS A 375 -11.22 7.70 14.95
CA LYS A 375 -10.94 8.15 16.30
C LYS A 375 -10.69 9.67 16.30
N GLU A 376 -9.50 10.09 15.91
CA GLU A 376 -9.12 11.47 15.61
C GLU A 376 -9.04 11.71 14.10
N ARG A 377 -8.73 10.64 13.35
CA ARG A 377 -8.58 10.57 11.90
C ARG A 377 -9.07 9.23 11.40
N TRP A 378 -9.39 9.16 10.13
CA TRP A 378 -9.76 7.91 9.49
C TRP A 378 -8.56 6.99 9.31
N GLN A 379 -8.68 5.78 9.78
CA GLN A 379 -7.68 4.72 9.66
C GLN A 379 -8.26 3.52 8.92
N ILE A 380 -7.46 2.87 8.09
CA ILE A 380 -7.81 1.59 7.47
C ILE A 380 -7.41 0.44 8.39
N VAL A 381 -8.37 -0.10 9.12
CA VAL A 381 -8.14 -1.19 10.09
C VAL A 381 -8.28 -2.57 9.45
N GLY A 382 -9.04 -2.67 8.35
CA GLY A 382 -9.23 -3.91 7.60
C GLY A 382 -9.32 -3.69 6.10
N ILE A 383 -9.16 -4.80 5.35
CA ILE A 383 -9.31 -4.88 3.89
C ILE A 383 -10.37 -5.92 3.60
N VAL A 384 -11.37 -5.60 2.80
CA VAL A 384 -12.41 -6.55 2.36
C VAL A 384 -11.76 -7.76 1.71
N SER A 385 -11.95 -8.95 2.29
CA SER A 385 -11.27 -10.16 1.85
C SER A 385 -12.25 -11.24 1.39
N TRP A 386 -13.09 -11.83 2.26
CA TRP A 386 -13.97 -12.91 1.90
C TRP A 386 -15.20 -12.99 2.82
N GLY A 387 -16.17 -13.83 2.47
CA GLY A 387 -17.36 -14.15 3.24
C GLY A 387 -18.13 -15.30 2.60
N TYR A 388 -19.09 -15.84 3.30
CA TYR A 388 -20.06 -16.78 2.72
C TYR A 388 -21.33 -16.02 2.36
N GLY A 389 -21.49 -15.66 1.09
CA GLY A 389 -22.60 -14.82 0.60
C GLY A 389 -22.40 -13.33 0.93
N CYS A 390 -23.45 -12.55 0.78
CA CYS A 390 -23.47 -11.12 1.07
C CYS A 390 -24.66 -10.82 1.98
N GLY A 391 -24.37 -10.31 3.19
CA GLY A 391 -25.41 -9.89 4.14
C GLY A 391 -26.30 -11.05 4.63
N GLN A 392 -25.74 -12.24 4.84
CA GLN A 392 -26.47 -13.34 5.45
C GLN A 392 -26.56 -13.14 6.97
N ASP A 393 -27.69 -13.49 7.55
CA ASP A 393 -27.86 -13.44 9.01
C ASP A 393 -26.80 -14.32 9.70
N ASN A 394 -26.13 -13.77 10.71
CA ASN A 394 -25.08 -14.43 11.51
C ASN A 394 -23.77 -14.78 10.76
N ILE A 395 -23.61 -14.41 9.50
CA ILE A 395 -22.38 -14.62 8.74
C ILE A 395 -21.79 -13.26 8.34
N PRO A 396 -20.97 -12.63 9.20
CA PRO A 396 -20.39 -11.32 8.91
C PRO A 396 -19.30 -11.40 7.84
N GLY A 397 -19.00 -10.27 7.19
CA GLY A 397 -17.84 -10.15 6.31
C GLY A 397 -16.52 -10.35 7.04
N VAL A 398 -15.55 -10.92 6.35
CA VAL A 398 -14.20 -11.14 6.85
C VAL A 398 -13.22 -10.23 6.15
N TYR A 399 -12.39 -9.58 6.95
CA TYR A 399 -11.43 -8.55 6.53
C TYR A 399 -10.03 -8.92 6.99
N THR A 400 -9.03 -8.65 6.16
CA THR A 400 -7.63 -8.77 6.56
C THR A 400 -7.30 -7.68 7.58
N ARG A 401 -6.77 -8.03 8.75
CA ARG A 401 -6.36 -7.09 9.81
C ARG A 401 -5.09 -6.35 9.40
N VAL A 402 -5.17 -5.06 9.08
CA VAL A 402 -4.03 -4.29 8.54
C VAL A 402 -2.89 -4.14 9.55
N SER A 403 -3.19 -4.01 10.86
CA SER A 403 -2.16 -3.85 11.91
C SER A 403 -1.19 -5.04 11.98
N SER A 404 -1.63 -6.26 11.63
CA SER A 404 -0.78 -7.45 11.57
C SER A 404 0.29 -7.40 10.47
N PHE A 405 0.13 -6.54 9.47
CA PHE A 405 0.98 -6.49 8.28
C PHE A 405 1.80 -5.19 8.14
N LEU A 406 1.84 -4.34 9.18
CA LEU A 406 2.55 -3.06 9.12
C LEU A 406 4.03 -3.23 8.80
N ASN A 407 4.69 -4.23 9.39
CA ASN A 407 6.09 -4.50 9.09
C ASN A 407 6.32 -4.80 7.60
N TRP A 408 5.45 -5.62 6.99
CA TRP A 408 5.50 -5.92 5.57
C TRP A 408 5.24 -4.67 4.71
N ILE A 409 4.20 -3.89 5.03
CA ILE A 409 3.86 -2.66 4.32
C ILE A 409 5.04 -1.69 4.33
N TYR A 410 5.68 -1.50 5.49
CA TYR A 410 6.82 -0.61 5.65
C TYR A 410 8.05 -1.08 4.85
N ASN A 411 8.39 -2.37 4.93
CA ASN A 411 9.51 -2.93 4.19
C ASN A 411 9.34 -2.82 2.69
N VAL A 412 8.18 -3.24 2.14
CA VAL A 412 7.91 -3.14 0.70
C VAL A 412 8.06 -1.70 0.22
N ARG A 413 7.51 -0.73 0.96
CA ARG A 413 7.60 0.68 0.58
C ARG A 413 9.02 1.24 0.71
N LYS A 414 9.79 0.83 1.74
CA LYS A 414 11.19 1.22 1.96
C LYS A 414 12.10 0.70 0.85
N VAL A 415 11.96 -0.56 0.45
CA VAL A 415 12.81 -1.21 -0.58
C VAL A 415 12.49 -0.69 -1.98
N HIS A 416 11.28 -0.19 -2.20
CA HIS A 416 10.84 0.34 -3.49
C HIS A 416 10.55 1.84 -3.42
N PRO A 417 11.56 2.71 -3.22
CA PRO A 417 11.39 4.15 -3.09
C PRO A 417 10.81 4.76 -4.37
N ASN A 418 10.20 5.92 -4.25
CA ASN A 418 9.60 6.64 -5.37
C ASN A 418 10.70 7.27 -6.28
N PRO A 419 10.42 7.56 -7.56
CA PRO A 419 11.44 8.00 -8.53
C PRO A 419 12.30 9.20 -8.09
N GLY A 420 11.74 10.17 -7.36
CA GLY A 420 12.48 11.32 -6.84
C GLY A 420 13.39 11.03 -5.64
N GLU A 421 13.16 9.96 -4.91
CA GLU A 421 13.93 9.58 -3.71
C GLU A 421 15.26 8.94 -4.06
N ARG A 422 15.34 8.18 -5.14
CA ARG A 422 16.58 7.53 -5.59
C ARG A 422 17.68 8.55 -5.94
N VAL A 423 17.30 9.68 -6.52
CA VAL A 423 18.25 10.74 -6.88
C VAL A 423 18.81 11.39 -5.62
N MET A 424 17.98 11.68 -4.63
CA MET A 424 18.42 12.30 -3.38
C MET A 424 19.21 11.35 -2.47
N GLN A 425 18.87 10.05 -2.44
CA GLN A 425 19.68 9.06 -1.73
C GLN A 425 21.09 8.98 -2.31
N ALA A 426 21.19 8.91 -3.64
CA ALA A 426 22.48 8.91 -4.34
C ALA A 426 23.28 10.23 -4.15
N GLU A 427 22.63 11.40 -4.12
CA GLU A 427 23.26 12.67 -3.83
C GLU A 427 23.71 12.77 -2.37
N THR A 428 22.92 12.27 -1.43
CA THR A 428 23.25 12.22 0.00
C THR A 428 24.42 11.28 0.27
N GLU A 429 24.42 10.08 -0.34
CA GLU A 429 25.55 9.14 -0.28
C GLU A 429 26.83 9.73 -0.86
N ASN A 430 26.74 10.43 -2.01
CA ASN A 430 27.87 11.12 -2.62
C ASN A 430 28.38 12.29 -1.76
N LEU A 431 27.50 12.98 -1.03
CA LEU A 431 27.88 14.07 -0.11
C LEU A 431 28.60 13.54 1.12
N ILE A 432 28.12 12.43 1.68
CA ILE A 432 28.73 11.73 2.83
C ILE A 432 30.11 11.18 2.45
N LEU A 433 30.23 10.55 1.26
CA LEU A 433 31.50 10.07 0.74
C LEU A 433 32.50 11.22 0.52
N LYS A 434 32.06 12.36 0.02
CA LYS A 434 32.91 13.55 -0.14
C LYS A 434 33.36 14.15 1.20
N GLN A 435 32.49 14.18 2.21
CA GLN A 435 32.84 14.64 3.55
C GLN A 435 33.74 13.67 4.30
N GLY A 436 33.55 12.35 4.14
CA GLY A 436 34.41 11.31 4.72
C GLY A 436 35.84 11.33 4.17
N VAL A 437 36.03 11.69 2.90
CA VAL A 437 37.35 11.82 2.28
C VAL A 437 38.12 13.08 2.76
N VAL A 438 37.42 14.11 3.21
CA VAL A 438 38.06 15.34 3.76
C VAL A 438 38.55 15.12 5.21
N ALA A 439 37.97 14.19 5.96
CA ALA A 439 38.33 13.91 7.36
C ALA A 439 39.57 13.01 7.54
N SER A 440 40.13 12.45 6.47
CA SER A 440 41.22 11.45 6.55
C SER A 440 42.57 11.94 6.02
N LYS A 441 42.87 13.25 5.98
CA LYS A 441 44.23 13.72 5.77
C LYS A 441 44.99 13.68 7.10
N PRO A 442 46.02 12.82 7.26
CA PRO A 442 46.86 12.82 8.45
C PRO A 442 47.67 14.14 8.50
N LYS A 443 47.62 14.84 9.62
CA LYS A 443 48.52 15.98 9.90
C LYS A 443 49.97 15.45 9.88
N ALA A 444 50.78 16.04 9.01
CA ALA A 444 52.21 15.80 8.97
C ALA A 444 52.84 16.12 10.35
N PRO A 445 53.83 15.33 10.79
CA PRO A 445 54.49 15.59 12.08
C PRO A 445 55.33 16.88 11.99
N LEU A 446 55.12 17.78 12.96
CA LEU A 446 55.93 18.94 13.17
C LEU A 446 57.37 18.50 13.54
N ASN A 447 58.31 18.77 12.64
CA ASN A 447 59.75 18.70 12.91
C ASN A 447 60.13 19.69 14.04
N ARG A 448 60.52 19.16 15.19
CA ARG A 448 61.25 19.92 16.22
C ARG A 448 62.72 19.99 15.79
N SER A 449 63.13 21.14 15.29
CA SER A 449 64.58 21.50 15.21
C SER A 449 65.12 21.64 16.61
N LYS A 450 66.22 20.95 16.82
CA LYS A 450 67.15 21.17 17.96
C LYS A 450 67.78 22.58 17.78
N GLU A 451 67.77 23.33 18.83
CA GLU A 451 68.79 24.35 19.08
C GLU A 451 69.31 24.26 20.51
N ASP A 452 70.61 24.44 20.52
CA ASP A 452 71.61 24.12 21.52
C ASP A 452 71.54 24.91 22.83
N SER A 453 72.05 24.19 23.81
CA SER A 453 72.88 24.61 24.98
C SER A 453 73.15 26.10 25.17
N GLU A 454 73.01 26.56 26.43
CA GLU A 454 74.18 27.07 27.20
C GLU A 454 73.83 27.29 28.67
N VAL A 455 74.65 26.74 29.46
CA VAL A 455 75.17 26.90 30.80
C VAL A 455 75.08 28.33 31.35
N CYS A 456 74.66 28.53 32.63
CA CYS A 456 75.53 29.09 33.71
C CYS A 456 74.75 29.29 35.05
N HIS A 457 75.34 28.79 36.06
CA HIS A 457 75.37 29.01 37.55
C HIS A 457 74.19 28.48 38.34
#